data_b09a45935997a6c2e9a581cfb3d84fb2
#
_entry.id   b09a45935997a6c2e9a581cfb3d84fb2
#
_cell.length_a   1.000
_cell.length_b   1.000
_cell.length_c   1.000
_cell.angle_alpha   90.00
_cell.angle_beta   90.00
_cell.angle_gamma   90.00
#
_symmetry.space_group_name_H-M   'P 1'
#
loop_
_entity.id
_entity.type
_entity.pdbx_description
1 polymer ?
#
loop_
_entity_poly.entity_id
_entity_poly.type
_entity_poly.pdbx_seq_one_letter_code
_entity_poly.pdbx_strand_id
1 'polypeptide(L)'
;RIYIFFAAPGGGTETSMLKSMTAFGRARRTAASGDRDITAEIKSVNSRYLDCTVKTPRGYSFLEERVKSYLTSRGIVRGKIEVYIGIDVIRQTGTEVGLDTAAAQSYINALYALRDTFSLPDDITVMKVAENREIFTVTRAEDDMERDGADVLPVLAEAVDLFEAGRGREGANLEADIRAKTEGIRTIAHEIAALSAEDIGSYREKLETRIRDILGQNNAEIDENRILTEVAIFADRACIDEELVRLESHFAAMDEILASDEPAGRRLDFLMQEMNRETNTIGSKAANSEIAHRVVAVKNELEKIREQIQNIESVSYTHL
;
A
#
# COMPACT_ATOMS: atom_id res chain seq x y z
N ARG A 1 -42.23 6.41 -5.70
CA ARG A 1 -40.75 6.21 -5.52
C ARG A 1 -40.53 5.82 -4.07
N ILE A 2 -40.33 4.55 -3.84
CA ILE A 2 -40.06 3.99 -2.52
C ILE A 2 -38.63 3.48 -2.60
N TYR A 3 -37.73 4.08 -1.79
CA TYR A 3 -36.40 3.56 -1.57
C TYR A 3 -36.46 2.45 -0.52
N ILE A 4 -36.20 1.24 -0.93
CA ILE A 4 -36.05 0.12 0.00
C ILE A 4 -34.58 0.05 0.38
N PHE A 5 -34.29 0.43 1.64
CA PHE A 5 -33.01 0.16 2.29
C PHE A 5 -32.95 -1.33 2.65
N PHE A 6 -32.07 -2.09 2.00
CA PHE A 6 -31.67 -3.40 2.51
C PHE A 6 -30.57 -3.20 3.56
N ALA A 7 -30.91 -3.41 4.80
CA ALA A 7 -29.95 -3.52 5.91
C ALA A 7 -29.22 -4.87 5.79
N ALA A 8 -27.90 -4.82 5.76
CA ALA A 8 -27.03 -6.00 5.88
C ALA A 8 -27.07 -6.54 7.33
N PRO A 9 -26.99 -7.87 7.56
CA PRO A 9 -27.01 -8.44 8.89
C PRO A 9 -25.71 -8.13 9.63
N GLY A 10 -25.86 -7.60 10.85
CA GLY A 10 -24.78 -7.27 11.75
C GLY A 10 -24.02 -8.49 12.26
N GLY A 11 -22.72 -8.42 12.20
CA GLY A 11 -21.75 -9.19 12.95
C GLY A 11 -20.64 -8.23 13.33
N GLY A 12 -20.70 -7.69 14.55
CA GLY A 12 -19.72 -6.75 15.07
C GLY A 12 -18.38 -7.43 15.30
N THR A 13 -17.49 -7.26 14.36
CA THR A 13 -16.05 -7.27 14.61
C THR A 13 -15.65 -5.80 14.52
N GLU A 14 -14.99 -5.27 15.54
CA GLU A 14 -14.33 -3.97 15.48
C GLU A 14 -13.43 -4.00 14.24
N THR A 15 -13.92 -3.41 13.17
CA THR A 15 -13.17 -3.30 11.91
C THR A 15 -12.16 -2.19 12.11
N SER A 16 -10.89 -2.54 12.22
CA SER A 16 -9.79 -1.60 12.10
C SER A 16 -10.06 -0.68 10.91
N MET A 17 -10.05 0.63 11.15
CA MET A 17 -10.27 1.65 10.11
C MET A 17 -9.05 1.81 9.19
N LEU A 18 -7.93 1.21 9.56
CA LEU A 18 -6.71 1.24 8.75
C LEU A 18 -6.87 0.33 7.53
N LYS A 19 -6.57 0.88 6.36
CA LYS A 19 -6.56 0.14 5.10
C LYS A 19 -5.14 0.03 4.57
N SER A 20 -4.77 -1.19 4.13
CA SER A 20 -3.53 -1.39 3.40
C SER A 20 -3.60 -0.80 2.00
N MET A 21 -2.48 -0.29 1.50
CA MET A 21 -2.33 0.11 0.09
C MET A 21 -2.14 -1.07 -0.86
N THR A 22 -1.83 -2.25 -0.35
CA THR A 22 -1.61 -3.47 -1.12
C THR A 22 -2.75 -4.43 -0.91
N ALA A 23 -3.38 -4.84 -2.00
CA ALA A 23 -4.42 -5.87 -1.97
C ALA A 23 -4.64 -6.49 -3.33
N PHE A 24 -5.37 -7.59 -3.34
CA PHE A 24 -5.82 -8.29 -4.54
C PHE A 24 -7.28 -8.74 -4.36
N GLY A 25 -8.07 -8.56 -5.43
CA GLY A 25 -9.43 -9.08 -5.52
C GLY A 25 -9.65 -9.72 -6.88
N ARG A 26 -10.35 -10.83 -6.92
CA ARG A 26 -10.69 -11.53 -8.16
C ARG A 26 -12.09 -12.10 -8.05
N ALA A 27 -12.88 -11.88 -9.11
CA ALA A 27 -14.17 -12.52 -9.29
C ALA A 27 -14.28 -13.10 -10.70
N ARG A 28 -15.07 -14.16 -10.86
CA ARG A 28 -15.39 -14.77 -12.14
C ARG A 28 -16.85 -15.18 -12.13
N ARG A 29 -17.57 -14.80 -13.18
CA ARG A 29 -18.97 -15.22 -13.40
C ARG A 29 -19.23 -15.47 -14.86
N THR A 30 -20.11 -16.42 -15.14
CA THR A 30 -20.71 -16.56 -16.45
C THR A 30 -21.80 -15.48 -16.62
N ALA A 31 -21.82 -14.78 -17.74
CA ALA A 31 -22.86 -13.80 -18.08
C ALA A 31 -24.24 -14.42 -18.00
N ALA A 32 -25.27 -13.61 -17.74
CA ALA A 32 -26.66 -14.09 -17.62
C ALA A 32 -27.15 -14.79 -18.89
N SER A 33 -26.63 -14.44 -20.07
CA SER A 33 -26.90 -15.09 -21.35
C SER A 33 -26.21 -16.47 -21.49
N GLY A 34 -25.28 -16.84 -20.66
CA GLY A 34 -24.52 -18.09 -20.72
C GLY A 34 -23.57 -18.19 -21.94
N ASP A 35 -23.31 -17.09 -22.63
CA ASP A 35 -22.50 -17.05 -23.85
C ASP A 35 -21.05 -16.68 -23.60
N ARG A 36 -20.72 -16.18 -22.41
CA ARG A 36 -19.35 -15.75 -22.05
C ARG A 36 -19.06 -15.91 -20.55
N ASP A 37 -17.81 -16.16 -20.23
CA ASP A 37 -17.27 -16.07 -18.89
C ASP A 37 -16.53 -14.74 -18.73
N ILE A 38 -16.81 -14.05 -17.65
CA ILE A 38 -16.19 -12.75 -17.32
C ILE A 38 -15.33 -12.93 -16.08
N THR A 39 -14.10 -12.50 -16.17
CA THR A 39 -13.15 -12.44 -15.06
C THR A 39 -12.77 -10.99 -14.81
N ALA A 40 -12.86 -10.53 -13.57
CA ALA A 40 -12.35 -9.25 -13.14
C ALA A 40 -11.30 -9.47 -12.05
N GLU A 41 -10.12 -8.90 -12.24
CA GLU A 41 -9.04 -8.89 -11.24
C GLU A 41 -8.64 -7.45 -10.97
N ILE A 42 -8.47 -7.12 -9.70
CA ILE A 42 -7.97 -5.83 -9.25
C ILE A 42 -6.82 -6.05 -8.29
N LYS A 43 -5.71 -5.36 -8.50
CA LYS A 43 -4.57 -5.34 -7.58
C LYS A 43 -4.06 -3.93 -7.39
N SER A 44 -3.55 -3.66 -6.20
CA SER A 44 -2.91 -2.41 -5.89
C SER A 44 -1.54 -2.60 -5.27
N VAL A 45 -0.67 -1.64 -5.52
CA VAL A 45 0.61 -1.47 -4.83
C VAL A 45 0.73 -0.03 -4.35
N ASN A 46 1.57 0.19 -3.34
CA ASN A 46 1.78 1.51 -2.80
C ASN A 46 2.27 2.49 -3.89
N SER A 47 1.58 3.61 -4.01
CA SER A 47 1.97 4.74 -4.86
C SER A 47 1.47 6.04 -4.27
N ARG A 48 2.25 7.11 -4.47
CA ARG A 48 1.90 8.45 -4.00
C ARG A 48 0.68 9.04 -4.72
N TYR A 49 0.50 8.71 -5.99
CA TYR A 49 -0.60 9.18 -6.84
C TYR A 49 -1.45 8.02 -7.30
N LEU A 50 -2.68 8.30 -7.73
CA LEU A 50 -3.50 7.33 -8.43
C LEU A 50 -2.92 7.10 -9.83
N ASP A 51 -2.46 5.89 -10.07
CA ASP A 51 -2.10 5.39 -11.41
C ASP A 51 -2.98 4.17 -11.68
N CYS A 52 -4.00 4.34 -12.51
CA CYS A 52 -4.97 3.28 -12.80
C CYS A 52 -4.80 2.79 -14.23
N THR A 53 -4.28 1.58 -14.36
CA THR A 53 -4.15 0.88 -15.64
C THR A 53 -5.24 -0.18 -15.74
N VAL A 54 -6.06 -0.11 -16.80
CA VAL A 54 -7.09 -1.10 -17.09
C VAL A 54 -6.68 -1.90 -18.32
N LYS A 55 -6.61 -3.22 -18.19
CA LYS A 55 -6.30 -4.15 -19.28
C LYS A 55 -7.58 -4.86 -19.69
N THR A 56 -7.99 -4.67 -20.93
CA THR A 56 -9.19 -5.28 -21.53
C THR A 56 -8.82 -6.06 -22.78
N PRO A 57 -9.63 -7.05 -23.21
CA PRO A 57 -9.45 -7.71 -24.50
C PRO A 57 -9.64 -6.74 -25.67
N ARG A 58 -9.12 -7.12 -26.84
CA ARG A 58 -9.34 -6.34 -28.08
C ARG A 58 -10.85 -6.17 -28.35
N GLY A 59 -11.24 -4.91 -28.68
CA GLY A 59 -12.64 -4.56 -28.93
C GLY A 59 -13.46 -4.18 -27.69
N TYR A 60 -12.86 -4.16 -26.51
CA TYR A 60 -13.50 -3.78 -25.25
C TYR A 60 -12.88 -2.54 -24.59
N SER A 61 -12.16 -1.73 -25.34
CA SER A 61 -11.49 -0.52 -24.82
C SER A 61 -12.45 0.49 -24.17
N PHE A 62 -13.73 0.50 -24.59
CA PHE A 62 -14.79 1.33 -23.99
C PHE A 62 -15.04 1.01 -22.50
N LEU A 63 -14.66 -0.18 -22.03
CA LEU A 63 -14.76 -0.55 -20.61
C LEU A 63 -13.76 0.20 -19.73
N GLU A 64 -12.67 0.70 -20.30
CA GLU A 64 -11.61 1.35 -19.51
C GLU A 64 -12.13 2.55 -18.72
N GLU A 65 -12.89 3.41 -19.39
CA GLU A 65 -13.47 4.61 -18.77
C GLU A 65 -14.54 4.25 -17.73
N ARG A 66 -15.38 3.25 -18.04
CA ARG A 66 -16.41 2.74 -17.11
C ARG A 66 -15.80 2.16 -15.85
N VAL A 67 -14.71 1.37 -15.97
CA VAL A 67 -13.98 0.80 -14.85
C VAL A 67 -13.36 1.89 -13.99
N LYS A 68 -12.65 2.87 -14.59
CA LYS A 68 -12.05 4.00 -13.87
C LYS A 68 -13.09 4.82 -13.12
N SER A 69 -14.20 5.13 -13.78
CA SER A 69 -15.33 5.85 -13.17
C SER A 69 -15.94 5.07 -12.00
N TYR A 70 -16.09 3.75 -12.14
CA TYR A 70 -16.59 2.89 -11.07
C TYR A 70 -15.65 2.88 -9.86
N LEU A 71 -14.32 2.72 -10.06
CA LEU A 71 -13.35 2.74 -8.97
C LEU A 71 -13.35 4.08 -8.23
N THR A 72 -13.44 5.19 -8.95
CA THR A 72 -13.54 6.53 -8.36
C THR A 72 -14.81 6.67 -7.52
N SER A 73 -15.97 6.17 -7.99
CA SER A 73 -17.23 6.18 -7.26
C SER A 73 -17.18 5.35 -5.96
N ARG A 74 -16.29 4.36 -5.90
CA ARG A 74 -16.03 3.53 -4.71
C ARG A 74 -15.00 4.17 -3.76
N GLY A 75 -14.53 5.39 -4.04
CA GLY A 75 -13.57 6.10 -3.21
C GLY A 75 -12.13 5.61 -3.34
N ILE A 76 -11.81 4.83 -4.39
CA ILE A 76 -10.45 4.38 -4.67
C ILE A 76 -9.73 5.48 -5.45
N VAL A 77 -9.02 6.35 -4.73
CA VAL A 77 -8.44 7.59 -5.28
C VAL A 77 -6.91 7.65 -5.18
N ARG A 78 -6.27 6.57 -4.70
CA ARG A 78 -4.81 6.50 -4.51
C ARG A 78 -4.28 5.09 -4.73
N GLY A 79 -2.98 5.02 -5.08
CA GLY A 79 -2.27 3.77 -5.32
C GLY A 79 -2.04 3.51 -6.80
N LYS A 80 -1.10 2.64 -7.11
CA LYS A 80 -0.98 2.09 -8.46
C LYS A 80 -1.90 0.88 -8.56
N ILE A 81 -2.97 1.03 -9.34
CA ILE A 81 -4.04 0.04 -9.47
C ILE A 81 -3.97 -0.56 -10.87
N GLU A 82 -3.90 -1.85 -10.94
CA GLU A 82 -4.08 -2.58 -12.19
C GLU A 82 -5.39 -3.37 -12.13
N VAL A 83 -6.24 -3.14 -13.11
CA VAL A 83 -7.47 -3.92 -13.32
C VAL A 83 -7.31 -4.73 -14.60
N TYR A 84 -7.62 -6.00 -14.51
CA TYR A 84 -7.70 -6.89 -15.65
C TYR A 84 -9.13 -7.36 -15.82
N ILE A 85 -9.68 -7.17 -17.01
CA ILE A 85 -10.97 -7.72 -17.41
C ILE A 85 -10.71 -8.76 -18.49
N GLY A 86 -11.07 -10.00 -18.20
CA GLY A 86 -11.06 -11.11 -19.14
C GLY A 86 -12.48 -11.43 -19.57
N ILE A 87 -12.72 -11.64 -20.87
CA ILE A 87 -14.00 -12.07 -21.42
C ILE A 87 -13.74 -13.24 -22.36
N ASP A 88 -14.08 -14.43 -21.88
CA ASP A 88 -13.95 -15.68 -22.62
C ASP A 88 -15.32 -16.02 -23.27
N VAL A 89 -15.41 -15.92 -24.57
CA VAL A 89 -16.63 -16.22 -25.33
C VAL A 89 -16.82 -17.73 -25.41
N ILE A 90 -17.88 -18.24 -24.79
CA ILE A 90 -18.26 -19.67 -24.80
C ILE A 90 -19.08 -20.00 -26.07
N ARG A 91 -19.99 -19.08 -26.46
CA ARG A 91 -20.80 -19.19 -27.64
C ARG A 91 -20.80 -17.87 -28.40
N GLN A 92 -20.42 -17.91 -29.66
CA GLN A 92 -20.54 -16.73 -30.52
C GLN A 92 -22.02 -16.49 -30.86
N THR A 93 -22.60 -15.49 -30.26
CA THR A 93 -23.95 -14.99 -30.65
C THR A 93 -23.75 -13.57 -31.20
N GLY A 94 -24.24 -13.33 -32.41
CA GLY A 94 -24.39 -11.98 -32.95
C GLY A 94 -23.16 -11.37 -33.61
N THR A 95 -22.20 -12.16 -34.06
CA THR A 95 -21.12 -11.64 -34.91
C THR A 95 -21.59 -11.65 -36.36
N GLU A 96 -21.89 -10.49 -36.96
CA GLU A 96 -22.10 -10.36 -38.41
C GLU A 96 -20.76 -10.18 -39.10
N VAL A 97 -20.50 -11.09 -40.04
CA VAL A 97 -19.37 -10.94 -40.95
C VAL A 97 -19.87 -10.19 -42.16
N GLY A 98 -19.54 -8.92 -42.25
CA GLY A 98 -19.83 -8.08 -43.42
C GLY A 98 -18.72 -8.22 -44.46
N LEU A 99 -19.08 -7.99 -45.73
CA LEU A 99 -18.14 -7.88 -46.83
C LEU A 99 -17.93 -6.37 -47.15
N ASP A 100 -16.69 -5.89 -47.06
CA ASP A 100 -16.34 -4.61 -47.64
C ASP A 100 -16.23 -4.76 -49.17
N THR A 101 -17.33 -4.44 -49.84
CA THR A 101 -17.43 -4.61 -51.29
C THR A 101 -16.47 -3.71 -52.07
N ALA A 102 -16.09 -2.52 -51.49
CA ALA A 102 -15.15 -1.59 -52.13
C ALA A 102 -13.72 -2.14 -52.05
N ALA A 103 -13.31 -2.61 -50.87
CA ALA A 103 -12.01 -3.24 -50.68
C ALA A 103 -11.89 -4.54 -51.47
N ALA A 104 -12.93 -5.38 -51.48
CA ALA A 104 -12.98 -6.62 -52.24
C ALA A 104 -12.85 -6.36 -53.76
N GLN A 105 -13.58 -5.38 -54.31
CA GLN A 105 -13.47 -5.02 -55.73
C GLN A 105 -12.09 -4.49 -56.09
N SER A 106 -11.48 -3.65 -55.24
CA SER A 106 -10.13 -3.12 -55.43
C SER A 106 -9.10 -4.26 -55.46
N TYR A 107 -9.25 -5.22 -54.55
CA TYR A 107 -8.34 -6.38 -54.46
C TYR A 107 -8.49 -7.29 -55.68
N ILE A 108 -9.70 -7.59 -56.13
CA ILE A 108 -9.98 -8.40 -57.34
C ILE A 108 -9.37 -7.72 -58.60
N ASN A 109 -9.57 -6.41 -58.71
CA ASN A 109 -8.95 -5.64 -59.80
C ASN A 109 -7.42 -5.70 -59.81
N ALA A 110 -6.81 -5.66 -58.65
CA ALA A 110 -5.34 -5.83 -58.50
C ALA A 110 -4.88 -7.23 -58.90
N LEU A 111 -5.64 -8.26 -58.57
CA LEU A 111 -5.35 -9.64 -59.01
C LEU A 111 -5.45 -9.79 -60.53
N TYR A 112 -6.46 -9.20 -61.18
CA TYR A 112 -6.56 -9.19 -62.64
C TYR A 112 -5.39 -8.43 -63.28
N ALA A 113 -5.02 -7.28 -62.75
CA ALA A 113 -3.86 -6.57 -63.25
C ALA A 113 -2.54 -7.33 -63.10
N LEU A 114 -2.37 -8.08 -62.00
CA LEU A 114 -1.20 -8.94 -61.76
C LEU A 114 -1.19 -10.09 -62.80
N ARG A 115 -2.31 -10.76 -63.03
CA ARG A 115 -2.46 -11.83 -64.02
C ARG A 115 -2.06 -11.32 -65.40
N ASP A 116 -2.64 -10.21 -65.83
CA ASP A 116 -2.44 -9.68 -67.19
C ASP A 116 -1.04 -9.13 -67.43
N THR A 117 -0.46 -8.46 -66.40
CA THR A 117 0.91 -7.90 -66.50
C THR A 117 1.99 -8.98 -66.62
N PHE A 118 1.80 -10.08 -65.87
CA PHE A 118 2.81 -11.13 -65.77
C PHE A 118 2.43 -12.41 -66.54
N SER A 119 1.33 -12.39 -67.30
CA SER A 119 0.82 -13.53 -68.04
C SER A 119 0.67 -14.79 -67.17
N LEU A 120 0.16 -14.63 -65.99
CA LEU A 120 -0.07 -15.73 -65.04
C LEU A 120 -1.36 -16.49 -65.40
N PRO A 121 -1.46 -17.80 -65.08
CA PRO A 121 -2.71 -18.53 -65.25
C PRO A 121 -3.80 -17.93 -64.36
N ASP A 122 -5.04 -17.88 -64.90
CA ASP A 122 -6.21 -17.40 -64.16
C ASP A 122 -6.67 -18.50 -63.18
N ASP A 123 -6.45 -18.28 -61.89
CA ASP A 123 -6.90 -19.13 -60.80
C ASP A 123 -7.63 -18.36 -59.72
N ILE A 124 -8.16 -17.15 -60.06
CA ILE A 124 -8.92 -16.29 -59.14
C ILE A 124 -10.26 -16.94 -58.81
N THR A 125 -10.30 -17.54 -57.62
CA THR A 125 -11.52 -18.20 -57.11
C THR A 125 -12.03 -17.49 -55.87
N VAL A 126 -13.30 -17.70 -55.52
CA VAL A 126 -13.90 -17.15 -54.29
C VAL A 126 -13.03 -17.49 -53.08
N MET A 127 -12.51 -18.69 -52.98
CA MET A 127 -11.70 -19.09 -51.85
C MET A 127 -10.35 -18.33 -51.77
N LYS A 128 -9.68 -18.12 -52.93
CA LYS A 128 -8.46 -17.32 -52.95
C LYS A 128 -8.68 -15.86 -52.64
N VAL A 129 -9.77 -15.29 -53.07
CA VAL A 129 -10.12 -13.93 -52.73
C VAL A 129 -10.46 -13.84 -51.22
N ALA A 130 -11.11 -14.84 -50.65
CA ALA A 130 -11.47 -14.91 -49.25
C ALA A 130 -10.28 -15.16 -48.33
N GLU A 131 -9.10 -15.58 -48.82
CA GLU A 131 -7.85 -15.66 -48.06
C GLU A 131 -7.39 -14.27 -47.57
N ASN A 132 -7.73 -13.21 -48.33
CA ASN A 132 -7.50 -11.82 -47.86
C ASN A 132 -8.57 -11.42 -46.83
N ARG A 133 -8.17 -11.50 -45.56
CA ARG A 133 -9.08 -11.18 -44.43
C ARG A 133 -9.46 -9.71 -44.33
N GLU A 134 -8.76 -8.82 -45.00
CA GLU A 134 -9.04 -7.37 -44.96
C GLU A 134 -10.32 -6.95 -45.71
N ILE A 135 -10.85 -7.83 -46.57
CA ILE A 135 -12.13 -7.63 -47.25
C ILE A 135 -13.34 -7.94 -46.40
N PHE A 136 -13.13 -8.56 -45.23
CA PHE A 136 -14.21 -8.87 -44.28
C PHE A 136 -14.22 -7.91 -43.12
N THR A 137 -15.38 -7.35 -42.83
CA THR A 137 -15.61 -6.55 -41.61
C THR A 137 -16.34 -7.41 -40.60
N VAL A 138 -15.83 -7.41 -39.36
CA VAL A 138 -16.53 -8.04 -38.24
C VAL A 138 -17.14 -6.89 -37.43
N THR A 139 -18.45 -6.71 -37.58
CA THR A 139 -19.21 -5.68 -36.86
C THR A 139 -19.88 -6.29 -35.64
N ARG A 140 -19.70 -5.65 -34.47
CA ARG A 140 -20.53 -5.87 -33.30
C ARG A 140 -21.60 -4.79 -33.27
N ALA A 141 -22.84 -5.17 -32.99
CA ALA A 141 -23.91 -4.20 -32.80
C ALA A 141 -23.62 -3.29 -31.58
N GLU A 142 -24.02 -2.01 -31.63
CA GLU A 142 -23.90 -1.08 -30.51
C GLU A 142 -24.62 -1.58 -29.25
N ASP A 143 -25.71 -2.29 -29.39
CA ASP A 143 -26.42 -2.95 -28.30
C ASP A 143 -25.58 -3.99 -27.54
N ASP A 144 -24.58 -4.58 -28.18
CA ASP A 144 -23.66 -5.52 -27.55
C ASP A 144 -22.68 -4.81 -26.58
N MET A 145 -22.29 -3.55 -26.82
CA MET A 145 -21.40 -2.79 -25.94
C MET A 145 -22.08 -2.39 -24.63
N GLU A 146 -23.35 -1.97 -24.68
CA GLU A 146 -24.14 -1.68 -23.48
C GLU A 146 -24.35 -2.95 -22.64
N ARG A 147 -24.73 -4.04 -23.30
CA ARG A 147 -24.91 -5.35 -22.69
C ARG A 147 -23.60 -5.87 -22.09
N ASP A 148 -22.49 -5.78 -22.83
CA ASP A 148 -21.16 -6.18 -22.34
C ASP A 148 -20.76 -5.39 -21.09
N GLY A 149 -21.04 -4.08 -21.07
CA GLY A 149 -20.83 -3.24 -19.90
C GLY A 149 -21.71 -3.64 -18.70
N ALA A 150 -22.97 -3.96 -18.94
CA ALA A 150 -23.90 -4.40 -17.92
C ALA A 150 -23.51 -5.76 -17.32
N ASP A 151 -22.95 -6.66 -18.12
CA ASP A 151 -22.49 -7.98 -17.67
C ASP A 151 -21.16 -7.89 -16.87
N VAL A 152 -20.25 -6.97 -17.24
CA VAL A 152 -18.95 -6.79 -16.60
C VAL A 152 -19.04 -6.11 -15.23
N LEU A 153 -19.90 -5.10 -15.10
CA LEU A 153 -20.00 -4.29 -13.87
C LEU A 153 -20.27 -5.10 -12.60
N PRO A 154 -21.18 -6.08 -12.57
CA PRO A 154 -21.41 -6.89 -11.37
C PRO A 154 -20.20 -7.74 -10.97
N VAL A 155 -19.43 -8.25 -11.95
CA VAL A 155 -18.22 -9.04 -11.70
C VAL A 155 -17.10 -8.15 -11.17
N LEU A 156 -16.98 -6.95 -11.75
CA LEU A 156 -16.05 -5.93 -11.25
C LEU A 156 -16.41 -5.53 -9.81
N ALA A 157 -17.70 -5.32 -9.51
CA ALA A 157 -18.16 -4.97 -8.18
C ALA A 157 -17.76 -6.03 -7.15
N GLU A 158 -17.96 -7.29 -7.44
CA GLU A 158 -17.56 -8.40 -6.56
C GLU A 158 -16.04 -8.45 -6.38
N ALA A 159 -15.26 -8.25 -7.44
CA ALA A 159 -13.80 -8.19 -7.36
C ALA A 159 -13.33 -7.02 -6.48
N VAL A 160 -13.99 -5.85 -6.60
CA VAL A 160 -13.69 -4.67 -5.78
C VAL A 160 -14.08 -4.90 -4.32
N ASP A 161 -15.22 -5.54 -4.04
CA ASP A 161 -15.64 -5.87 -2.67
C ASP A 161 -14.63 -6.81 -1.99
N LEU A 162 -14.15 -7.83 -2.71
CA LEU A 162 -13.10 -8.73 -2.22
C LEU A 162 -11.77 -8.00 -2.01
N PHE A 163 -11.43 -7.08 -2.89
CA PHE A 163 -10.25 -6.22 -2.78
C PHE A 163 -10.33 -5.31 -1.54
N GLU A 164 -11.45 -4.63 -1.32
CA GLU A 164 -11.65 -3.76 -0.15
C GLU A 164 -11.63 -4.56 1.16
N ALA A 165 -12.27 -5.73 1.19
CA ALA A 165 -12.21 -6.65 2.33
C ALA A 165 -10.77 -7.13 2.59
N GLY A 166 -10.00 -7.35 1.53
CA GLY A 166 -8.56 -7.67 1.63
C GLY A 166 -7.76 -6.55 2.26
N ARG A 167 -7.99 -5.30 1.82
CA ARG A 167 -7.35 -4.09 2.37
C ARG A 167 -7.64 -3.91 3.86
N GLY A 168 -8.89 -4.14 4.27
CA GLY A 168 -9.28 -4.04 5.68
C GLY A 168 -8.61 -5.09 6.55
N ARG A 169 -8.60 -6.36 6.11
CA ARG A 169 -7.90 -7.44 6.85
C ARG A 169 -6.41 -7.18 6.98
N GLU A 170 -5.76 -6.76 5.91
CA GLU A 170 -4.33 -6.45 5.94
C GLU A 170 -4.04 -5.20 6.79
N GLY A 171 -4.93 -4.19 6.74
CA GLY A 171 -4.85 -3.02 7.61
C GLY A 171 -4.92 -3.38 9.10
N ALA A 172 -5.81 -4.30 9.48
CA ALA A 172 -5.90 -4.81 10.86
C ALA A 172 -4.63 -5.56 11.30
N ASN A 173 -4.03 -6.35 10.39
CA ASN A 173 -2.77 -7.05 10.67
C ASN A 173 -1.62 -6.04 10.88
N LEU A 174 -1.54 -5.01 10.03
CA LEU A 174 -0.54 -3.94 10.15
C LEU A 174 -0.70 -3.17 11.47
N GLU A 175 -1.93 -2.84 11.86
CA GLU A 175 -2.22 -2.19 13.14
C GLU A 175 -1.74 -3.04 14.32
N ALA A 176 -2.10 -4.33 14.34
CA ALA A 176 -1.70 -5.23 15.42
C ALA A 176 -0.16 -5.37 15.51
N ASP A 177 0.53 -5.45 14.37
CA ASP A 177 1.99 -5.54 14.32
C ASP A 177 2.66 -4.25 14.83
N ILE A 178 2.14 -3.07 14.43
CA ILE A 178 2.63 -1.77 14.90
C ILE A 178 2.43 -1.64 16.41
N ARG A 179 1.25 -1.97 16.94
CA ARG A 179 0.98 -1.94 18.39
C ARG A 179 1.90 -2.86 19.17
N ALA A 180 2.12 -4.09 18.70
CA ALA A 180 3.03 -5.03 19.36
C ALA A 180 4.47 -4.52 19.39
N LYS A 181 4.96 -3.94 18.30
CA LYS A 181 6.31 -3.36 18.23
C LYS A 181 6.44 -2.10 19.10
N THR A 182 5.43 -1.25 19.13
CA THR A 182 5.38 -0.06 19.99
C THR A 182 5.47 -0.45 21.46
N GLU A 183 4.75 -1.50 21.88
CA GLU A 183 4.82 -2.01 23.25
C GLU A 183 6.21 -2.60 23.57
N GLY A 184 6.84 -3.27 22.59
CA GLY A 184 8.21 -3.71 22.70
C GLY A 184 9.19 -2.55 22.92
N ILE A 185 9.02 -1.45 22.20
CA ILE A 185 9.85 -0.24 22.38
C ILE A 185 9.60 0.39 23.75
N ARG A 186 8.34 0.46 24.21
CA ARG A 186 7.99 0.97 25.54
C ARG A 186 8.69 0.17 26.64
N THR A 187 8.72 -1.15 26.53
CA THR A 187 9.45 -2.02 27.46
C THR A 187 10.93 -1.70 27.49
N ILE A 188 11.58 -1.53 26.32
CA ILE A 188 13.01 -1.17 26.24
C ILE A 188 13.26 0.24 26.81
N ALA A 189 12.34 1.20 26.61
CA ALA A 189 12.44 2.53 27.17
C ALA A 189 12.41 2.52 28.72
N HIS A 190 11.57 1.67 29.32
CA HIS A 190 11.55 1.46 30.77
C HIS A 190 12.83 0.82 31.29
N GLU A 191 13.43 -0.12 30.54
CA GLU A 191 14.73 -0.69 30.88
C GLU A 191 15.84 0.37 30.82
N ILE A 192 15.81 1.26 29.82
CA ILE A 192 16.75 2.39 29.71
C ILE A 192 16.60 3.33 30.91
N ALA A 193 15.37 3.64 31.34
CA ALA A 193 15.10 4.45 32.51
C ALA A 193 15.74 3.85 33.78
N ALA A 194 15.53 2.56 34.00
CA ALA A 194 16.11 1.86 35.16
C ALA A 194 17.65 1.88 35.15
N LEU A 195 18.25 1.60 33.98
CA LEU A 195 19.73 1.63 33.84
C LEU A 195 20.29 3.03 34.02
N SER A 196 19.61 4.08 33.57
CA SER A 196 20.07 5.46 33.74
C SER A 196 20.09 5.87 35.21
N ALA A 197 19.05 5.50 35.96
CA ALA A 197 18.98 5.74 37.39
C ALA A 197 20.12 5.03 38.17
N GLU A 198 20.43 3.77 37.81
CA GLU A 198 21.51 2.98 38.39
C GLU A 198 22.89 3.56 38.04
N ASP A 199 23.09 4.03 36.82
CA ASP A 199 24.35 4.56 36.33
C ASP A 199 24.73 5.85 37.06
N ILE A 200 23.78 6.76 37.27
CA ILE A 200 23.96 7.98 38.07
C ILE A 200 24.38 7.61 39.52
N GLY A 201 23.70 6.65 40.13
CA GLY A 201 24.01 6.17 41.47
C GLY A 201 25.46 5.59 41.59
N SER A 202 25.85 4.78 40.61
CA SER A 202 27.14 4.11 40.58
C SER A 202 28.31 5.03 40.20
N TYR A 203 28.05 6.15 39.54
CA TYR A 203 29.08 7.09 39.07
C TYR A 203 29.88 7.69 40.24
N ARG A 204 29.19 8.06 41.31
CA ARG A 204 29.88 8.57 42.52
C ARG A 204 30.88 7.57 43.06
N GLU A 205 30.50 6.32 43.22
CA GLU A 205 31.36 5.26 43.76
C GLU A 205 32.59 5.00 42.86
N LYS A 206 32.36 4.95 41.53
CA LYS A 206 33.43 4.81 40.54
C LYS A 206 34.40 5.99 40.57
N LEU A 207 33.90 7.21 40.71
CA LEU A 207 34.69 8.43 40.77
C LEU A 207 35.52 8.44 42.04
N GLU A 208 34.92 8.18 43.20
CA GLU A 208 35.63 8.11 44.49
C GLU A 208 36.73 7.04 44.46
N THR A 209 36.43 5.85 43.94
CA THR A 209 37.40 4.76 43.82
C THR A 209 38.60 5.20 42.95
N ARG A 210 38.31 5.78 41.78
CA ARG A 210 39.33 6.24 40.84
C ARG A 210 40.22 7.35 41.43
N ILE A 211 39.61 8.26 42.20
CA ILE A 211 40.35 9.33 42.89
C ILE A 211 41.25 8.72 43.98
N ARG A 212 40.75 7.77 44.81
CA ARG A 212 41.54 7.06 45.82
C ARG A 212 42.73 6.31 45.20
N ASP A 213 42.53 5.65 44.06
CA ASP A 213 43.59 4.95 43.34
C ASP A 213 44.69 5.91 42.86
N ILE A 214 44.32 7.09 42.39
CA ILE A 214 45.26 8.14 41.93
C ILE A 214 45.98 8.78 43.11
N LEU A 215 45.28 9.07 44.21
CA LEU A 215 45.83 9.74 45.39
C LEU A 215 46.52 8.80 46.37
N GLY A 216 46.27 7.47 46.26
CA GLY A 216 46.74 6.45 47.23
C GLY A 216 48.24 6.44 47.54
N GLN A 217 49.06 7.22 46.84
CA GLN A 217 50.48 7.40 47.11
C GLN A 217 50.82 8.75 47.76
N ASN A 218 49.91 9.71 47.91
CA ASN A 218 50.21 11.09 48.26
C ASN A 218 49.56 11.69 49.53
N ASN A 219 48.81 10.90 50.33
CA ASN A 219 48.13 11.38 51.55
C ASN A 219 47.28 12.69 51.38
N ALA A 220 46.80 12.96 50.20
CA ALA A 220 45.94 14.11 49.94
C ALA A 220 44.50 13.83 50.37
N GLU A 221 43.89 14.76 51.12
CA GLU A 221 42.47 14.70 51.47
C GLU A 221 41.61 14.88 50.23
N ILE A 222 40.59 14.04 50.12
CA ILE A 222 39.59 14.12 49.05
C ILE A 222 38.61 15.23 49.43
N ASP A 223 38.45 16.21 48.56
CA ASP A 223 37.42 17.27 48.70
C ASP A 223 36.06 16.75 48.26
N GLU A 224 35.22 16.41 49.23
CA GLU A 224 33.87 15.90 48.98
C GLU A 224 33.00 16.87 48.16
N ASN A 225 33.15 18.20 48.31
CA ASN A 225 32.38 19.18 47.56
C ASN A 225 32.71 19.15 46.06
N ARG A 226 34.00 18.85 45.72
CA ARG A 226 34.39 18.67 44.33
C ARG A 226 33.79 17.42 43.72
N ILE A 227 33.75 16.30 44.48
CA ILE A 227 33.09 15.06 44.04
C ILE A 227 31.63 15.30 43.80
N LEU A 228 30.91 15.94 44.75
CA LEU A 228 29.50 16.26 44.60
C LEU A 228 29.23 17.15 43.38
N THR A 229 30.10 18.13 43.13
CA THR A 229 29.99 19.00 41.95
C THR A 229 30.12 18.21 40.64
N GLU A 230 31.13 17.33 40.53
CA GLU A 230 31.32 16.48 39.34
C GLU A 230 30.16 15.47 39.14
N VAL A 231 29.66 14.88 40.23
CA VAL A 231 28.50 14.01 40.18
C VAL A 231 27.23 14.77 39.68
N ALA A 232 27.02 16.00 40.15
CA ALA A 232 25.93 16.83 39.70
C ALA A 232 26.04 17.20 38.21
N ILE A 233 27.24 17.56 37.74
CA ILE A 233 27.48 17.84 36.32
C ILE A 233 27.26 16.60 35.45
N PHE A 234 27.71 15.42 35.93
CA PHE A 234 27.48 14.17 35.24
C PHE A 234 25.99 13.85 35.17
N ALA A 235 25.27 13.94 36.32
CA ALA A 235 23.83 13.67 36.37
C ALA A 235 23.05 14.58 35.42
N ASP A 236 23.40 15.87 35.35
CA ASP A 236 22.75 16.81 34.42
C ASP A 236 23.01 16.44 32.96
N ARG A 237 24.21 16.03 32.59
CA ARG A 237 24.56 15.61 31.23
C ARG A 237 23.94 14.27 30.83
N ALA A 238 23.84 13.32 31.77
CA ALA A 238 23.31 11.99 31.56
C ALA A 238 21.79 11.92 31.74
N CYS A 239 21.17 13.02 32.18
CA CYS A 239 19.72 13.07 32.37
C CYS A 239 18.97 12.89 31.05
N ILE A 240 18.14 11.84 31.00
CA ILE A 240 17.32 11.46 29.84
C ILE A 240 15.83 11.44 30.16
N ASP A 241 15.44 11.96 31.32
CA ASP A 241 14.06 11.90 31.81
C ASP A 241 13.10 12.63 30.88
N GLU A 242 13.51 13.78 30.33
CA GLU A 242 12.69 14.54 29.39
C GLU A 242 12.41 13.76 28.11
N GLU A 243 13.42 13.13 27.55
CA GLU A 243 13.31 12.31 26.34
C GLU A 243 12.42 11.07 26.56
N LEU A 244 12.52 10.45 27.74
CA LEU A 244 11.68 9.32 28.11
C LEU A 244 10.19 9.74 28.28
N VAL A 245 9.93 10.87 28.93
CA VAL A 245 8.57 11.43 29.06
C VAL A 245 7.99 11.78 27.68
N ARG A 246 8.80 12.35 26.79
CA ARG A 246 8.37 12.64 25.41
C ARG A 246 8.09 11.36 24.62
N LEU A 247 8.93 10.33 24.75
CA LEU A 247 8.67 9.03 24.12
C LEU A 247 7.34 8.43 24.61
N GLU A 248 7.05 8.49 25.89
CA GLU A 248 5.77 7.99 26.44
C GLU A 248 4.57 8.77 25.87
N SER A 249 4.70 10.09 25.75
CA SER A 249 3.70 10.93 25.08
C SER A 249 3.52 10.55 23.61
N HIS A 250 4.60 10.19 22.91
CA HIS A 250 4.53 9.73 21.52
C HIS A 250 3.89 8.36 21.40
N PHE A 251 4.10 7.43 22.35
CA PHE A 251 3.39 6.16 22.38
C PHE A 251 1.88 6.34 22.55
N ALA A 252 1.45 7.24 23.45
CA ALA A 252 0.05 7.56 23.61
C ALA A 252 -0.55 8.16 22.32
N ALA A 253 0.18 9.08 21.67
CA ALA A 253 -0.25 9.65 20.39
C ALA A 253 -0.32 8.58 19.28
N MET A 254 0.58 7.58 19.27
CA MET A 254 0.52 6.44 18.35
C MET A 254 -0.79 5.67 18.53
N ASP A 255 -1.14 5.35 19.77
CA ASP A 255 -2.38 4.64 20.10
C ASP A 255 -3.63 5.41 19.67
N GLU A 256 -3.65 6.74 19.87
CA GLU A 256 -4.74 7.61 19.42
C GLU A 256 -4.87 7.65 17.89
N ILE A 257 -3.74 7.76 17.18
CA ILE A 257 -3.73 7.79 15.71
C ILE A 257 -4.25 6.47 15.15
N LEU A 258 -3.82 5.34 15.71
CA LEU A 258 -4.23 4.00 15.26
C LEU A 258 -5.71 3.72 15.55
N ALA A 259 -6.28 4.35 16.58
CA ALA A 259 -7.71 4.23 16.92
C ALA A 259 -8.61 5.25 16.18
N SER A 260 -8.04 6.18 15.43
CA SER A 260 -8.75 7.28 14.78
C SER A 260 -9.25 6.86 13.38
N ASP A 261 -10.41 7.40 13.00
CA ASP A 261 -11.00 7.23 11.66
C ASP A 261 -10.33 8.11 10.60
N GLU A 262 -9.40 8.96 11.02
CA GLU A 262 -8.69 9.85 10.13
C GLU A 262 -7.49 9.17 9.45
N PRO A 263 -7.06 9.67 8.28
CA PRO A 263 -5.89 9.14 7.58
C PRO A 263 -4.64 9.15 8.44
N ALA A 264 -4.15 7.98 8.80
CA ALA A 264 -3.09 7.80 9.78
C ALA A 264 -1.67 8.02 9.22
N GLY A 265 -1.42 7.70 7.95
CA GLY A 265 -0.06 7.54 7.42
C GLY A 265 0.87 8.74 7.64
N ARG A 266 0.46 9.99 7.32
CA ARG A 266 1.31 11.17 7.52
C ARG A 266 1.54 11.51 8.98
N ARG A 267 0.50 11.31 9.83
CA ARG A 267 0.60 11.56 11.27
C ARG A 267 1.57 10.58 11.90
N LEU A 268 1.51 9.32 11.48
CA LEU A 268 2.43 8.27 11.90
C LEU A 268 3.87 8.56 11.42
N ASP A 269 4.08 8.96 10.16
CA ASP A 269 5.39 9.32 9.64
C ASP A 269 6.05 10.45 10.45
N PHE A 270 5.28 11.49 10.80
CA PHE A 270 5.76 12.57 11.63
C PHE A 270 6.12 12.07 13.05
N LEU A 271 5.25 11.27 13.64
CA LEU A 271 5.47 10.70 14.97
C LEU A 271 6.73 9.82 15.01
N MET A 272 6.97 9.04 13.96
CA MET A 272 8.21 8.24 13.82
C MET A 272 9.47 9.10 13.78
N GLN A 273 9.41 10.28 13.17
CA GLN A 273 10.54 11.23 13.14
C GLN A 273 10.83 11.77 14.54
N GLU A 274 9.78 12.15 15.30
CA GLU A 274 9.96 12.63 16.67
C GLU A 274 10.48 11.53 17.60
N MET A 275 9.94 10.30 17.52
CA MET A 275 10.43 9.18 18.32
C MET A 275 11.91 8.86 18.00
N ASN A 276 12.31 8.91 16.73
CA ASN A 276 13.71 8.77 16.33
C ASN A 276 14.60 9.89 16.90
N ARG A 277 14.09 11.11 16.93
CA ARG A 277 14.80 12.25 17.50
C ARG A 277 15.05 12.07 18.99
N GLU A 278 14.02 11.72 19.77
CA GLU A 278 14.18 11.46 21.20
C GLU A 278 15.13 10.28 21.45
N THR A 279 15.01 9.20 20.69
CA THR A 279 15.91 8.05 20.77
C THR A 279 17.37 8.43 20.45
N ASN A 280 17.61 9.30 19.48
CA ASN A 280 18.95 9.81 19.18
C ASN A 280 19.53 10.62 20.33
N THR A 281 18.71 11.47 20.97
CA THR A 281 19.12 12.28 22.11
C THR A 281 19.47 11.41 23.31
N ILE A 282 18.66 10.39 23.61
CA ILE A 282 18.97 9.38 24.64
C ILE A 282 20.34 8.74 24.33
N GLY A 283 20.54 8.30 23.08
CA GLY A 283 21.81 7.68 22.68
C GLY A 283 23.03 8.58 22.80
N SER A 284 22.85 9.89 22.57
CA SER A 284 23.96 10.87 22.70
C SER A 284 24.29 11.22 24.13
N LYS A 285 23.34 11.11 25.06
CA LYS A 285 23.52 11.33 26.49
C LYS A 285 23.97 10.07 27.23
N ALA A 286 23.84 8.89 26.61
CA ALA A 286 24.20 7.61 27.22
C ALA A 286 25.67 7.48 27.46
N ALA A 287 26.07 7.37 28.73
CA ALA A 287 27.44 7.07 29.15
C ALA A 287 27.69 5.56 29.32
N ASN A 288 26.63 4.77 29.39
CA ASN A 288 26.61 3.32 29.61
C ASN A 288 26.42 2.57 28.29
N SER A 289 27.27 1.56 28.05
CA SER A 289 27.21 0.71 26.86
C SER A 289 25.91 -0.07 26.78
N GLU A 290 25.32 -0.49 27.91
CA GLU A 290 24.05 -1.21 27.95
C GLU A 290 22.90 -0.32 27.44
N ILE A 291 22.87 0.96 27.83
CA ILE A 291 21.89 1.93 27.31
C ILE A 291 22.09 2.12 25.80
N ALA A 292 23.37 2.26 25.35
CA ALA A 292 23.66 2.40 23.92
C ALA A 292 23.17 1.18 23.10
N HIS A 293 23.35 -0.04 23.61
CA HIS A 293 22.83 -1.25 22.96
C HIS A 293 21.28 -1.24 22.85
N ARG A 294 20.59 -0.83 23.92
CA ARG A 294 19.12 -0.72 23.92
C ARG A 294 18.62 0.37 22.97
N VAL A 295 19.31 1.49 22.89
CA VAL A 295 19.02 2.54 21.91
C VAL A 295 19.10 2.01 20.47
N VAL A 296 20.10 1.18 20.16
CA VAL A 296 20.18 0.52 18.84
C VAL A 296 18.99 -0.41 18.61
N ALA A 297 18.58 -1.17 19.63
CA ALA A 297 17.41 -2.03 19.54
C ALA A 297 16.12 -1.22 19.27
N VAL A 298 15.91 -0.12 19.99
CA VAL A 298 14.78 0.81 19.74
C VAL A 298 14.80 1.32 18.31
N LYS A 299 15.96 1.79 17.81
CA LYS A 299 16.07 2.28 16.42
C LYS A 299 15.69 1.24 15.39
N ASN A 300 16.11 -0.01 15.60
CA ASN A 300 15.77 -1.10 14.69
C ASN A 300 14.25 -1.39 14.69
N GLU A 301 13.60 -1.36 15.85
CA GLU A 301 12.14 -1.54 15.90
C GLU A 301 11.39 -0.35 15.30
N LEU A 302 11.86 0.89 15.52
CA LEU A 302 11.30 2.08 14.89
C LEU A 302 11.37 2.01 13.35
N GLU A 303 12.48 1.53 12.79
CA GLU A 303 12.60 1.38 11.33
C GLU A 303 11.63 0.31 10.80
N LYS A 304 11.46 -0.81 11.51
CA LYS A 304 10.45 -1.82 11.15
C LYS A 304 9.03 -1.25 11.16
N ILE A 305 8.68 -0.45 12.17
CA ILE A 305 7.38 0.23 12.23
C ILE A 305 7.23 1.18 11.05
N ARG A 306 8.26 1.95 10.72
CA ARG A 306 8.25 2.89 9.60
C ARG A 306 8.02 2.20 8.26
N GLU A 307 8.62 1.03 8.03
CA GLU A 307 8.37 0.21 6.84
C GLU A 307 6.89 -0.23 6.75
N GLN A 308 6.28 -0.61 7.88
CA GLN A 308 4.86 -0.97 7.92
C GLN A 308 3.94 0.24 7.65
N ILE A 309 4.26 1.40 8.22
CA ILE A 309 3.50 2.64 8.00
C ILE A 309 3.46 3.02 6.51
N GLN A 310 4.51 2.75 5.76
CA GLN A 310 4.53 3.01 4.32
C GLN A 310 3.47 2.22 3.55
N ASN A 311 2.98 1.10 4.09
CA ASN A 311 1.93 0.28 3.49
C ASN A 311 0.52 0.68 3.93
N ILE A 312 0.39 1.66 4.84
CA ILE A 312 -0.89 2.19 5.29
C ILE A 312 -1.36 3.30 4.36
N GLU A 313 -2.66 3.30 4.04
CA GLU A 313 -3.26 4.35 3.23
C GLU A 313 -3.19 5.71 3.95
N SER A 314 -2.53 6.68 3.32
CA SER A 314 -2.52 8.06 3.77
C SER A 314 -3.29 8.91 2.76
N VAL A 315 -4.47 9.42 3.12
CA VAL A 315 -5.23 10.34 2.24
C VAL A 315 -4.49 11.67 2.19
N SER A 316 -4.02 12.02 1.00
CA SER A 316 -3.54 13.37 0.70
C SER A 316 -4.72 14.17 0.17
N TYR A 317 -5.32 15.02 0.98
CA TYR A 317 -6.13 16.12 0.44
C TYR A 317 -5.18 17.05 -0.33
N THR A 318 -5.04 16.83 -1.63
CA THR A 318 -4.65 17.90 -2.53
C THR A 318 -5.89 18.79 -2.63
N HIS A 319 -5.93 19.86 -1.85
CA HIS A 319 -6.84 20.96 -2.14
C HIS A 319 -6.55 21.42 -3.58
N LEU A 320 -7.57 21.30 -4.42
CA LEU A 320 -7.70 22.06 -5.65
C LEU A 320 -7.70 23.55 -5.33
#